data_4a3cf69b20323cf90be41aab7e622454
#
_entry.id   4a3cf69b20323cf90be41aab7e622454
#
_cell.length_a   1.000
_cell.length_b   1.000
_cell.length_c   1.000
_cell.angle_alpha   90.00
_cell.angle_beta   90.00
_cell.angle_gamma   90.00
#
_symmetry.space_group_name_H-M   'P 1'
#
loop_
_entity.id
_entity.type
_entity.pdbx_description
1 polymer ?
#
loop_
_entity_poly.entity_id
_entity_poly.type
_entity_poly.pdbx_seq_one_letter_code
_entity_poly.pdbx_strand_id
1 'polypeptide(L)'
;MIQVQCSLNGHHEIVQPGRIFLKEGVLMKLARKVMQPRKFFLFNDMLLYTTPVQSGQYKLNNILCLAGMRVSKPSQEAYQNELNIESVERSFILSASSARERDEWLGAISSAICDYTRKKISFITGKPLEEVELTDGGDGVPLGSKAPIWIPDPRTTMCMICTCEFSLTWRRHHCRACGKVVCQSCSSNKHCLEYLKNQLARVCDQCFIVLQQQKNEGSISEALSPGGRNTFAFSRKQKKKPSALKEVSANTDNSSMSGYLQRSKGNKKQGKRLWFVIKDKVLYTYAASEDVAALESQPLLGFMLKVDSDQELQFKLYHKNTLHHIFKADDAQTAQRWIDSFKEATVL
;
A
#
# COMPACT_ATOMS: atom_id res chain seq x y z
N MET A 1 25.70 14.75 19.10
CA MET A 1 25.22 13.45 19.60
C MET A 1 24.94 13.45 21.10
N ILE A 2 25.84 13.89 21.96
CA ILE A 2 25.60 13.97 23.41
C ILE A 2 24.35 14.77 23.74
N GLN A 3 24.17 15.92 23.09
CA GLN A 3 22.97 16.77 23.25
C GLN A 3 21.67 16.03 22.86
N VAL A 4 21.70 15.25 21.79
CA VAL A 4 20.55 14.41 21.40
C VAL A 4 20.27 13.35 22.47
N GLN A 5 21.29 12.65 22.94
CA GLN A 5 21.16 11.65 23.99
C GLN A 5 20.58 12.24 25.29
N CYS A 6 21.05 13.41 25.72
CA CYS A 6 20.54 14.10 26.90
C CYS A 6 19.11 14.62 26.75
N SER A 7 18.67 14.87 25.51
CA SER A 7 17.29 15.31 25.22
C SER A 7 16.27 14.17 25.22
N LEU A 8 16.69 12.90 25.25
CA LEU A 8 15.80 11.76 25.26
C LEU A 8 15.42 11.38 26.69
N ASN A 9 14.11 11.18 26.92
CA ASN A 9 13.63 10.65 28.19
C ASN A 9 14.02 9.18 28.36
N GLY A 10 14.62 8.84 29.48
CA GLY A 10 15.11 7.50 29.79
C GLY A 10 16.59 7.34 29.41
N HIS A 11 17.15 6.19 29.78
CA HIS A 11 18.55 5.87 29.50
C HIS A 11 18.68 5.26 28.11
N HIS A 12 19.25 6.01 27.16
CA HIS A 12 19.48 5.56 25.79
C HIS A 12 20.92 5.83 25.37
N GLU A 13 21.63 4.78 24.95
CA GLU A 13 22.99 4.89 24.44
C GLU A 13 22.97 5.26 22.95
N ILE A 14 22.98 6.55 22.66
CA ILE A 14 23.02 7.06 21.28
C ILE A 14 24.47 7.26 20.82
N VAL A 15 25.35 7.66 21.72
CA VAL A 15 26.77 7.89 21.41
C VAL A 15 27.48 6.55 21.27
N GLN A 16 27.91 6.25 20.04
CA GLN A 16 28.69 5.04 19.72
C GLN A 16 29.84 5.38 18.78
N PRO A 17 30.97 4.62 18.84
CA PRO A 17 32.08 4.80 17.90
C PRO A 17 31.61 4.70 16.44
N GLY A 18 32.05 5.61 15.59
CA GLY A 18 31.71 5.62 14.16
C GLY A 18 30.29 6.12 13.81
N ARG A 19 29.44 6.39 14.78
CA ARG A 19 28.15 7.03 14.52
C ARG A 19 28.32 8.51 14.25
N ILE A 20 27.66 9.03 13.24
CA ILE A 20 27.70 10.42 12.79
C ILE A 20 26.28 10.96 12.76
N PHE A 21 26.07 12.13 13.34
CA PHE A 21 24.82 12.87 13.24
C PHE A 21 24.75 13.59 11.89
N LEU A 22 23.63 13.46 11.18
CA LEU A 22 23.45 14.00 9.84
C LEU A 22 22.41 15.11 9.77
N LYS A 23 21.21 14.88 10.33
CA LYS A 23 20.09 15.84 10.24
C LYS A 23 19.10 15.65 11.39
N GLU A 24 18.43 16.73 11.77
CA GLU A 24 17.27 16.68 12.65
C GLU A 24 16.17 17.61 12.18
N GLY A 25 14.95 17.33 12.56
CA GLY A 25 13.81 18.19 12.27
C GLY A 25 12.51 17.64 12.78
N VAL A 26 11.46 18.44 12.68
CA VAL A 26 10.09 18.05 13.02
C VAL A 26 9.34 17.83 11.72
N LEU A 27 8.82 16.63 11.55
CA LEU A 27 7.92 16.26 10.46
C LEU A 27 6.58 15.83 11.03
N MET A 28 5.52 16.07 10.29
CA MET A 28 4.19 15.64 10.66
C MET A 28 4.01 14.16 10.27
N LYS A 29 3.90 13.30 11.26
CA LYS A 29 3.62 11.88 11.00
C LYS A 29 2.13 11.67 10.84
N LEU A 30 1.73 11.05 9.74
CA LEU A 30 0.37 10.64 9.52
C LEU A 30 0.07 9.44 10.44
N ALA A 31 -0.66 9.71 11.52
CA ALA A 31 -1.21 8.68 12.40
C ALA A 31 -2.53 8.18 11.81
N ARG A 32 -3.17 7.24 12.48
CA ARG A 32 -4.39 6.60 11.97
C ARG A 32 -5.48 7.58 11.51
N LYS A 33 -5.64 8.70 12.23
CA LYS A 33 -6.72 9.68 11.95
C LYS A 33 -6.24 11.11 11.81
N VAL A 34 -5.10 11.44 12.40
CA VAL A 34 -4.62 12.82 12.50
C VAL A 34 -3.11 12.90 12.23
N MET A 35 -2.68 14.04 11.73
CA MET A 35 -1.28 14.41 11.66
C MET A 35 -0.76 14.76 13.05
N GLN A 36 0.40 14.23 13.40
CA GLN A 36 1.03 14.46 14.70
C GLN A 36 2.49 14.87 14.51
N PRO A 37 2.94 15.94 15.17
CA PRO A 37 4.35 16.35 15.09
C PRO A 37 5.25 15.29 15.73
N ARG A 38 6.35 15.00 15.07
CA ARG A 38 7.40 14.10 15.54
C ARG A 38 8.76 14.69 15.26
N LYS A 39 9.65 14.56 16.22
CA LYS A 39 11.06 14.94 16.04
C LYS A 39 11.83 13.72 15.56
N PHE A 40 12.57 13.91 14.48
CA PHE A 40 13.44 12.91 13.87
C PHE A 40 14.89 13.33 14.01
N PHE A 41 15.75 12.34 14.23
CA PHE A 41 17.20 12.50 14.24
C PHE A 41 17.80 11.44 13.32
N LEU A 42 18.44 11.88 12.25
CA LEU A 42 19.10 11.02 11.27
C LEU A 42 20.58 10.89 11.59
N PHE A 43 21.04 9.64 11.64
CA PHE A 43 22.45 9.26 11.77
C PHE A 43 22.87 8.44 10.56
N ASN A 44 24.17 8.17 10.45
CA ASN A 44 24.72 7.37 9.35
C ASN A 44 24.36 5.87 9.40
N ASP A 45 23.72 5.39 10.46
CA ASP A 45 23.33 3.99 10.68
C ASP A 45 21.84 3.81 11.03
N MET A 46 21.18 4.88 11.49
CA MET A 46 19.80 4.80 11.97
C MET A 46 19.04 6.11 11.85
N LEU A 47 17.71 6.00 11.88
CA LEU A 47 16.77 7.12 12.03
C LEU A 47 16.03 6.97 13.37
N LEU A 48 16.19 7.94 14.28
CA LEU A 48 15.39 8.00 15.52
C LEU A 48 14.06 8.70 15.24
N TYR A 49 13.01 8.10 15.76
CA TYR A 49 11.66 8.61 15.71
C TYR A 49 11.17 8.87 17.14
N THR A 50 10.87 10.13 17.45
CA THR A 50 10.55 10.57 18.81
C THR A 50 9.25 11.39 18.86
N THR A 51 8.67 11.48 20.06
CA THR A 51 7.55 12.37 20.37
C THR A 51 8.04 13.51 21.25
N PRO A 52 7.80 14.79 20.88
CA PRO A 52 8.06 15.91 21.77
C PRO A 52 7.26 15.77 23.08
N VAL A 53 7.91 16.05 24.21
CA VAL A 53 7.32 16.14 25.56
C VAL A 53 7.55 17.54 26.10
N GLN A 54 7.08 17.84 27.28
CA GLN A 54 7.31 19.15 27.90
C GLN A 54 8.81 19.40 28.14
N SER A 55 9.21 20.67 28.19
CA SER A 55 10.57 21.10 28.54
C SER A 55 11.69 20.72 27.55
N GLY A 56 11.40 20.60 26.27
CA GLY A 56 12.44 20.33 25.25
C GLY A 56 12.98 18.91 25.26
N GLN A 57 12.33 18.01 25.99
CA GLN A 57 12.66 16.60 26.01
C GLN A 57 11.84 15.80 24.98
N TYR A 58 12.35 14.64 24.60
CA TYR A 58 11.73 13.76 23.60
C TYR A 58 11.57 12.35 24.15
N LYS A 59 10.39 11.78 24.01
CA LYS A 59 10.16 10.36 24.25
C LYS A 59 10.60 9.59 23.02
N LEU A 60 11.54 8.68 23.15
CA LEU A 60 11.93 7.76 22.07
C LEU A 60 10.78 6.78 21.77
N ASN A 61 10.30 6.78 20.52
CA ASN A 61 9.27 5.86 20.08
C ASN A 61 9.86 4.63 19.37
N ASN A 62 10.88 4.86 18.53
CA ASN A 62 11.54 3.78 17.80
C ASN A 62 12.93 4.18 17.30
N ILE A 63 13.77 3.19 17.10
CA ILE A 63 15.05 3.27 16.40
C ILE A 63 14.88 2.45 15.12
N LEU A 64 15.03 3.10 13.97
CA LEU A 64 14.90 2.47 12.67
C LEU A 64 16.28 2.33 12.06
N CYS A 65 16.74 1.09 11.87
CA CYS A 65 18.00 0.82 11.19
C CYS A 65 17.90 1.19 9.71
N LEU A 66 18.95 1.79 9.14
CA LEU A 66 19.01 2.09 7.71
C LEU A 66 19.12 0.84 6.84
N ALA A 67 19.53 -0.30 7.41
CA ALA A 67 19.56 -1.57 6.70
C ALA A 67 18.17 -1.96 6.17
N GLY A 68 18.05 -2.05 4.85
CA GLY A 68 16.78 -2.41 4.19
C GLY A 68 15.68 -1.34 4.28
N MET A 69 16.02 -0.13 4.74
CA MET A 69 15.13 1.02 4.69
C MET A 69 15.02 1.53 3.25
N ARG A 70 13.82 1.99 2.90
CA ARG A 70 13.54 2.72 1.65
C ARG A 70 12.84 4.03 1.98
N VAL A 71 13.08 5.03 1.16
CA VAL A 71 12.37 6.30 1.20
C VAL A 71 11.90 6.64 -0.21
N SER A 72 10.66 7.10 -0.34
CA SER A 72 10.08 7.44 -1.65
C SER A 72 9.12 8.61 -1.54
N LYS A 73 8.85 9.24 -2.68
CA LYS A 73 7.76 10.21 -2.82
C LYS A 73 6.46 9.46 -3.12
N PRO A 74 5.29 9.91 -2.61
CA PRO A 74 4.02 9.48 -3.16
C PRO A 74 3.95 9.85 -4.64
N SER A 75 3.32 8.98 -5.44
CA SER A 75 3.16 9.19 -6.91
C SER A 75 2.17 10.31 -7.26
N GLN A 76 1.45 10.86 -6.26
CA GLN A 76 0.33 11.77 -6.47
C GLN A 76 0.70 13.22 -6.16
N GLU A 77 0.36 14.10 -7.07
CA GLU A 77 0.56 15.56 -6.94
C GLU A 77 -0.15 16.16 -5.73
N ALA A 78 -1.29 15.62 -5.33
CA ALA A 78 -2.04 16.09 -4.14
C ALA A 78 -1.25 15.98 -2.82
N TYR A 79 -0.18 15.17 -2.77
CA TYR A 79 0.63 14.93 -1.57
C TYR A 79 2.10 15.35 -1.74
N GLN A 80 2.32 16.50 -2.41
CA GLN A 80 3.65 16.99 -2.76
C GLN A 80 4.62 17.15 -1.58
N ASN A 81 4.10 17.38 -0.37
CA ASN A 81 4.92 17.54 0.83
C ASN A 81 5.18 16.22 1.58
N GLU A 82 4.65 15.10 1.08
CA GLU A 82 4.76 13.83 1.77
C GLU A 82 5.97 13.01 1.31
N LEU A 83 6.50 12.19 2.21
CA LEU A 83 7.47 11.15 1.94
C LEU A 83 7.09 9.86 2.68
N ASN A 84 7.34 8.74 2.04
CA ASN A 84 7.13 7.41 2.59
C ASN A 84 8.42 6.90 3.19
N ILE A 85 8.38 6.44 4.43
CA ILE A 85 9.47 5.68 5.07
C ILE A 85 9.03 4.23 5.16
N GLU A 86 9.79 3.34 4.54
CA GLU A 86 9.62 1.90 4.62
C GLU A 86 10.82 1.29 5.32
N SER A 87 10.60 0.63 6.43
CA SER A 87 11.65 -0.12 7.11
C SER A 87 11.16 -1.52 7.47
N VAL A 88 12.07 -2.39 7.86
CA VAL A 88 11.71 -3.76 8.24
C VAL A 88 10.68 -3.77 9.35
N GLU A 89 10.88 -2.95 10.37
CA GLU A 89 10.07 -2.96 11.59
C GLU A 89 8.83 -2.08 11.50
N ARG A 90 8.91 -0.95 10.78
CA ARG A 90 7.85 0.05 10.79
C ARG A 90 7.88 0.96 9.57
N SER A 91 6.76 1.06 8.88
CA SER A 91 6.58 1.96 7.75
C SER A 91 5.50 3.00 8.04
N PHE A 92 5.66 4.21 7.53
CA PHE A 92 4.72 5.31 7.75
C PHE A 92 4.93 6.45 6.75
N ILE A 93 3.95 7.33 6.69
CA ILE A 93 3.96 8.54 5.86
C ILE A 93 4.30 9.74 6.74
N LEU A 94 5.21 10.56 6.27
CA LEU A 94 5.58 11.85 6.86
C LEU A 94 5.18 12.98 5.92
N SER A 95 4.80 14.11 6.48
CA SER A 95 4.55 15.35 5.75
C SER A 95 5.47 16.44 6.27
N ALA A 96 6.20 17.05 5.36
CA ALA A 96 7.02 18.23 5.61
C ALA A 96 6.17 19.51 5.52
N SER A 97 6.72 20.65 5.92
CA SER A 97 6.07 21.95 5.80
C SER A 97 6.03 22.45 4.35
N SER A 98 6.92 21.94 3.50
CA SER A 98 7.04 22.29 2.09
C SER A 98 7.61 21.14 1.27
N ALA A 99 7.42 21.21 -0.07
CA ALA A 99 8.04 20.26 -1.00
C ALA A 99 9.58 20.33 -0.94
N ARG A 100 10.15 21.50 -0.71
CA ARG A 100 11.60 21.69 -0.53
C ARG A 100 12.10 20.95 0.71
N GLU A 101 11.48 21.12 1.85
CA GLU A 101 11.86 20.43 3.08
C GLU A 101 11.71 18.90 2.91
N ARG A 102 10.63 18.46 2.23
CA ARG A 102 10.45 17.06 1.87
C ARG A 102 11.64 16.53 1.05
N ASP A 103 12.08 17.26 0.00
CA ASP A 103 13.19 16.85 -0.86
C ASP A 103 14.52 16.85 -0.11
N GLU A 104 14.74 17.78 0.79
CA GLU A 104 15.92 17.80 1.67
C GLU A 104 15.97 16.56 2.59
N TRP A 105 14.84 16.17 3.15
CA TRP A 105 14.75 14.94 3.96
C TRP A 105 14.93 13.69 3.12
N LEU A 106 14.26 13.64 1.97
CA LEU A 106 14.38 12.52 1.03
C LEU A 106 15.84 12.30 0.62
N GLY A 107 16.52 13.39 0.21
CA GLY A 107 17.93 13.34 -0.18
C GLY A 107 18.84 12.90 0.96
N ALA A 108 18.66 13.49 2.15
CA ALA A 108 19.47 13.14 3.32
C ALA A 108 19.32 11.65 3.72
N ILE A 109 18.09 11.14 3.75
CA ILE A 109 17.85 9.74 4.11
C ILE A 109 18.35 8.80 3.00
N SER A 110 18.11 9.11 1.72
CA SER A 110 18.58 8.31 0.59
C SER A 110 20.10 8.21 0.57
N SER A 111 20.80 9.33 0.76
CA SER A 111 22.27 9.35 0.84
C SER A 111 22.77 8.52 2.03
N ALA A 112 22.17 8.68 3.20
CA ALA A 112 22.56 7.90 4.38
C ALA A 112 22.36 6.38 4.18
N ILE A 113 21.25 5.97 3.54
CA ILE A 113 20.98 4.56 3.19
C ILE A 113 22.03 4.04 2.21
N CYS A 114 22.31 4.80 1.17
CA CYS A 114 23.31 4.46 0.15
C CYS A 114 24.69 4.24 0.78
N ASP A 115 25.17 5.19 1.58
CA ASP A 115 26.46 5.13 2.24
C ASP A 115 26.55 3.98 3.24
N TYR A 116 25.49 3.76 4.01
CA TYR A 116 25.40 2.64 4.95
C TYR A 116 25.48 1.29 4.22
N THR A 117 24.72 1.15 3.14
CA THR A 117 24.67 -0.10 2.36
C THR A 117 26.02 -0.38 1.68
N ARG A 118 26.62 0.66 1.10
CA ARG A 118 27.94 0.56 0.45
C ARG A 118 29.03 0.13 1.43
N LYS A 119 29.08 0.74 2.61
CA LYS A 119 30.03 0.37 3.68
C LYS A 119 29.80 -1.07 4.14
N LYS A 120 28.56 -1.50 4.28
CA LYS A 120 28.23 -2.86 4.70
C LYS A 120 28.65 -3.89 3.65
N ILE A 121 28.37 -3.64 2.37
CA ILE A 121 28.78 -4.52 1.26
C ILE A 121 30.31 -4.58 1.17
N SER A 122 31.00 -3.43 1.20
CA SER A 122 32.46 -3.36 1.21
C SER A 122 33.06 -4.19 2.34
N PHE A 123 32.52 -4.07 3.55
CA PHE A 123 32.97 -4.86 4.71
C PHE A 123 32.76 -6.37 4.52
N ILE A 124 31.60 -6.79 3.98
CA ILE A 124 31.28 -8.21 3.77
C ILE A 124 32.10 -8.81 2.62
N THR A 125 32.30 -8.05 1.53
CA THR A 125 32.97 -8.55 0.31
C THR A 125 34.46 -8.31 0.29
N GLY A 126 35.00 -7.50 1.20
CA GLY A 126 36.41 -7.06 1.18
C GLY A 126 36.79 -6.14 0.02
N LYS A 127 35.77 -5.64 -0.74
CA LYS A 127 36.01 -4.75 -1.87
C LYS A 127 36.16 -3.29 -1.42
N PRO A 128 37.03 -2.49 -2.12
CA PRO A 128 37.05 -1.04 -1.89
C PRO A 128 35.67 -0.41 -2.08
N LEU A 129 35.39 0.66 -1.34
CA LEU A 129 34.09 1.37 -1.39
C LEU A 129 33.72 1.87 -2.81
N GLU A 130 34.72 2.20 -3.61
CA GLU A 130 34.59 2.72 -4.99
C GLU A 130 34.12 1.63 -5.98
N GLU A 131 34.42 0.36 -5.69
CA GLU A 131 34.03 -0.78 -6.53
C GLU A 131 32.71 -1.43 -6.16
N VAL A 132 32.01 -0.90 -5.14
CA VAL A 132 30.72 -1.44 -4.72
C VAL A 132 29.60 -0.85 -5.56
N GLU A 133 29.09 -1.61 -6.52
CA GLU A 133 27.86 -1.28 -7.24
C GLU A 133 26.64 -1.62 -6.38
N LEU A 134 25.76 -0.65 -6.21
CA LEU A 134 24.46 -0.86 -5.57
C LEU A 134 23.47 -1.27 -6.65
N THR A 135 23.16 -2.54 -6.71
CA THR A 135 22.00 -3.00 -7.48
C THR A 135 20.72 -2.63 -6.73
N ASP A 136 19.81 -1.98 -7.42
CA ASP A 136 18.47 -1.72 -6.89
C ASP A 136 17.80 -3.08 -6.66
N GLY A 137 17.76 -3.50 -5.40
CA GLY A 137 17.13 -4.76 -4.99
C GLY A 137 15.64 -4.66 -5.25
N GLY A 138 15.26 -5.02 -6.46
CA GLY A 138 13.87 -5.01 -6.93
C GLY A 138 12.94 -5.84 -6.07
N ASP A 139 11.66 -5.63 -6.29
CA ASP A 139 10.41 -6.04 -5.63
C ASP A 139 10.22 -7.52 -5.19
N GLY A 140 11.28 -8.26 -4.90
CA GLY A 140 11.23 -9.67 -4.49
C GLY A 140 11.12 -9.94 -2.98
N VAL A 141 10.83 -8.92 -2.17
CA VAL A 141 10.74 -9.10 -0.70
C VAL A 141 9.46 -9.89 -0.36
N PRO A 142 9.55 -11.03 0.36
CA PRO A 142 8.39 -11.82 0.72
C PRO A 142 7.35 -11.02 1.51
N LEU A 143 6.07 -11.30 1.27
CA LEU A 143 4.98 -10.67 2.01
C LEU A 143 5.11 -10.96 3.51
N GLY A 144 5.04 -9.92 4.33
CA GLY A 144 5.12 -10.05 5.79
C GLY A 144 6.53 -10.05 6.38
N SER A 145 7.59 -9.94 5.56
CA SER A 145 8.98 -9.76 6.04
C SER A 145 9.29 -8.31 6.42
N LYS A 146 8.55 -7.34 5.87
CA LYS A 146 8.64 -5.91 6.19
C LYS A 146 7.28 -5.35 6.60
N ALA A 147 7.31 -4.33 7.45
CA ALA A 147 6.10 -3.60 7.84
C ALA A 147 5.54 -2.81 6.62
N PRO A 148 4.26 -2.99 6.26
CA PRO A 148 3.67 -2.23 5.17
C PRO A 148 3.39 -0.78 5.58
N ILE A 149 3.29 0.11 4.59
CA ILE A 149 2.69 1.43 4.79
C ILE A 149 1.18 1.24 4.98
N TRP A 150 0.66 1.74 6.08
CA TRP A 150 -0.77 1.72 6.32
C TRP A 150 -1.47 2.83 5.57
N ILE A 151 -2.49 2.46 4.81
CA ILE A 151 -3.37 3.43 4.20
C ILE A 151 -4.15 4.13 5.32
N PRO A 152 -4.09 5.47 5.42
CA PRO A 152 -4.74 6.20 6.51
C PRO A 152 -6.26 6.07 6.48
N ASP A 153 -6.90 5.97 7.66
CA ASP A 153 -8.35 5.89 7.77
C ASP A 153 -9.11 6.99 7.00
N PRO A 154 -8.67 8.27 7.01
CA PRO A 154 -9.35 9.34 6.27
C PRO A 154 -9.29 9.22 4.76
N ARG A 155 -8.35 8.42 4.22
CA ARG A 155 -8.19 8.22 2.76
C ARG A 155 -9.09 7.12 2.21
N THR A 156 -9.91 6.47 3.07
CA THR A 156 -10.74 5.33 2.66
C THR A 156 -12.08 5.34 3.37
N THR A 157 -13.17 5.41 2.63
CA THR A 157 -14.52 5.43 3.17
C THR A 157 -15.13 4.04 3.29
N MET A 158 -14.61 3.07 2.50
CA MET A 158 -15.11 1.70 2.40
C MET A 158 -14.00 0.68 2.56
N CYS A 159 -14.38 -0.58 2.86
CA CYS A 159 -13.46 -1.71 2.90
C CYS A 159 -12.79 -1.94 1.54
N MET A 160 -11.46 -1.96 1.50
CA MET A 160 -10.68 -2.13 0.25
C MET A 160 -10.75 -3.53 -0.36
N ILE A 161 -11.50 -4.46 0.25
CA ILE A 161 -11.71 -5.82 -0.27
C ILE A 161 -13.14 -5.98 -0.77
N CYS A 162 -14.15 -5.74 0.08
CA CYS A 162 -15.56 -5.99 -0.24
C CYS A 162 -16.36 -4.72 -0.53
N THR A 163 -15.76 -3.54 -0.41
CA THR A 163 -16.39 -2.23 -0.64
C THR A 163 -17.61 -1.93 0.23
N CYS A 164 -17.79 -2.61 1.38
CA CYS A 164 -18.81 -2.19 2.33
C CYS A 164 -18.35 -0.93 3.07
N GLU A 165 -19.29 0.01 3.27
CA GLU A 165 -19.05 1.26 3.96
C GLU A 165 -18.70 1.04 5.43
N PHE A 166 -17.80 1.87 5.94
CA PHE A 166 -17.49 1.89 7.35
C PHE A 166 -18.44 2.78 8.12
N SER A 167 -18.87 2.29 9.27
CA SER A 167 -19.77 2.99 10.21
C SER A 167 -19.28 2.84 11.65
N LEU A 168 -20.06 3.33 12.60
CA LEU A 168 -19.78 3.13 14.03
C LEU A 168 -19.77 1.66 14.43
N THR A 169 -20.59 0.83 13.77
CA THR A 169 -20.66 -0.62 13.99
C THR A 169 -19.70 -1.40 13.09
N TRP A 170 -19.56 -1.00 11.82
CA TRP A 170 -18.64 -1.58 10.85
C TRP A 170 -17.30 -0.84 10.88
N ARG A 171 -16.45 -1.22 11.83
CA ARG A 171 -15.20 -0.51 12.11
C ARG A 171 -14.12 -0.81 11.09
N ARG A 172 -13.25 0.19 10.88
CA ARG A 172 -12.01 0.05 10.10
C ARG A 172 -10.99 -0.78 10.84
N HIS A 173 -10.38 -1.71 10.13
CA HIS A 173 -9.21 -2.48 10.56
C HIS A 173 -8.12 -2.35 9.50
N HIS A 174 -6.86 -2.61 9.86
CA HIS A 174 -5.76 -2.66 8.91
C HIS A 174 -5.22 -4.08 8.79
N CYS A 175 -4.97 -4.51 7.55
CA CYS A 175 -4.17 -5.68 7.28
C CYS A 175 -2.72 -5.40 7.66
N ARG A 176 -2.12 -6.23 8.50
CA ARG A 176 -0.73 -6.06 8.94
C ARG A 176 0.29 -6.50 7.90
N ALA A 177 -0.13 -7.24 6.86
CA ALA A 177 0.76 -7.68 5.79
C ALA A 177 0.84 -6.70 4.61
N CYS A 178 -0.28 -6.03 4.22
CA CYS A 178 -0.30 -5.12 3.06
C CYS A 178 -0.73 -3.67 3.37
N GLY A 179 -1.12 -3.35 4.61
CA GLY A 179 -1.50 -1.98 4.99
C GLY A 179 -2.92 -1.54 4.61
N LYS A 180 -3.69 -2.33 3.86
CA LYS A 180 -5.06 -1.99 3.43
C LYS A 180 -6.02 -1.80 4.60
N VAL A 181 -6.96 -0.86 4.44
CA VAL A 181 -8.10 -0.65 5.36
C VAL A 181 -9.20 -1.64 4.99
N VAL A 182 -9.58 -2.48 5.92
CA VAL A 182 -10.48 -3.62 5.70
C VAL A 182 -11.52 -3.76 6.81
N CYS A 183 -12.67 -4.35 6.50
CA CYS A 183 -13.68 -4.67 7.51
C CYS A 183 -13.34 -5.97 8.28
N GLN A 184 -14.07 -6.23 9.35
CA GLN A 184 -13.89 -7.44 10.18
C GLN A 184 -14.03 -8.72 9.36
N SER A 185 -15.05 -8.79 8.47
CA SER A 185 -15.33 -10.00 7.68
C SER A 185 -14.22 -10.35 6.68
N CYS A 186 -13.57 -9.32 6.07
CA CYS A 186 -12.47 -9.52 5.12
C CYS A 186 -11.10 -9.64 5.80
N SER A 187 -11.03 -9.65 7.11
CA SER A 187 -9.78 -9.73 7.89
C SER A 187 -9.96 -10.49 9.19
N SER A 188 -10.77 -11.55 9.17
CA SER A 188 -10.96 -12.46 10.31
C SER A 188 -9.72 -13.29 10.61
N ASN A 189 -8.90 -13.55 9.59
CA ASN A 189 -7.72 -14.37 9.68
C ASN A 189 -6.55 -13.64 10.34
N LYS A 190 -5.69 -14.43 10.99
CA LYS A 190 -4.40 -13.99 11.56
C LYS A 190 -3.30 -14.87 11.01
N HIS A 191 -2.11 -14.30 10.84
CA HIS A 191 -0.92 -15.01 10.41
C HIS A 191 0.32 -14.48 11.15
N CYS A 192 1.33 -15.32 11.34
CA CYS A 192 2.62 -14.90 11.85
C CYS A 192 3.34 -14.05 10.79
N LEU A 193 3.84 -12.89 11.17
CA LEU A 193 4.58 -11.99 10.29
C LEU A 193 6.00 -11.82 10.82
N GLU A 194 6.97 -11.97 9.95
CA GLU A 194 8.40 -11.95 10.31
C GLU A 194 8.80 -10.60 10.94
N TYR A 195 8.36 -9.48 10.37
CA TYR A 195 8.66 -8.14 10.92
C TYR A 195 8.06 -7.89 12.31
N LEU A 196 7.06 -8.70 12.71
CA LEU A 196 6.48 -8.71 14.06
C LEU A 196 7.09 -9.81 14.95
N LYS A 197 8.30 -10.28 14.63
CA LYS A 197 8.96 -11.37 15.37
C LYS A 197 8.07 -12.62 15.43
N ASN A 198 7.44 -12.95 14.30
CA ASN A 198 6.52 -14.08 14.14
C ASN A 198 5.29 -14.06 15.07
N GLN A 199 4.89 -12.88 15.56
CA GLN A 199 3.65 -12.74 16.30
C GLN A 199 2.43 -12.83 15.35
N LEU A 200 1.35 -13.45 15.85
CA LEU A 200 0.08 -13.54 15.15
C LEU A 200 -0.55 -12.15 15.01
N ALA A 201 -0.76 -11.73 13.78
CA ALA A 201 -1.34 -10.44 13.44
C ALA A 201 -2.49 -10.57 12.45
N ARG A 202 -3.45 -9.63 12.51
CA ARG A 202 -4.58 -9.56 11.59
C ARG A 202 -4.09 -9.35 10.16
N VAL A 203 -4.55 -10.19 9.24
CA VAL A 203 -4.30 -10.08 7.80
C VAL A 203 -5.61 -10.17 7.03
N CYS A 204 -5.68 -9.56 5.85
CA CYS A 204 -6.84 -9.73 4.99
C CYS A 204 -6.81 -11.09 4.29
N ASP A 205 -7.96 -11.53 3.80
CA ASP A 205 -8.13 -12.86 3.19
C ASP A 205 -7.17 -13.08 2.01
N GLN A 206 -6.90 -12.03 1.21
CA GLN A 206 -5.95 -12.09 0.11
C GLN A 206 -4.52 -12.39 0.59
N CYS A 207 -4.06 -11.63 1.60
CA CYS A 207 -2.73 -11.83 2.18
C CYS A 207 -2.61 -13.16 2.90
N PHE A 208 -3.66 -13.62 3.58
CA PHE A 208 -3.67 -14.91 4.26
C PHE A 208 -3.39 -16.07 3.29
N ILE A 209 -4.03 -16.06 2.11
CA ILE A 209 -3.80 -17.07 1.07
C ILE A 209 -2.34 -17.06 0.60
N VAL A 210 -1.79 -15.87 0.33
CA VAL A 210 -0.40 -15.73 -0.15
C VAL A 210 0.60 -16.21 0.91
N LEU A 211 0.42 -15.79 2.17
CA LEU A 211 1.29 -16.18 3.27
C LEU A 211 1.26 -17.70 3.55
N GLN A 212 0.11 -18.35 3.37
CA GLN A 212 0.01 -19.78 3.47
C GLN A 212 0.74 -20.51 2.33
N GLN A 213 0.70 -19.97 1.11
CA GLN A 213 1.45 -20.52 -0.02
C GLN A 213 2.95 -20.41 0.18
N GLN A 214 3.45 -19.25 0.62
CA GLN A 214 4.86 -19.04 0.94
C GLN A 214 5.38 -20.03 2.00
N LYS A 215 4.56 -20.32 3.02
CA LYS A 215 4.93 -21.31 4.05
C LYS A 215 5.03 -22.72 3.49
N ASN A 216 4.15 -23.10 2.56
CA ASN A 216 4.16 -24.42 1.94
C ASN A 216 5.35 -24.60 0.98
N GLU A 217 5.76 -23.56 0.26
CA GLU A 217 6.93 -23.57 -0.62
C GLU A 217 8.25 -23.68 0.15
N GLY A 218 8.35 -23.02 1.31
CA GLY A 218 9.52 -23.12 2.20
C GLY A 218 9.67 -24.47 2.90
N SER A 219 8.59 -25.25 3.02
CA SER A 219 8.63 -26.58 3.67
C SER A 219 9.01 -27.72 2.70
N ILE A 220 9.12 -27.45 1.39
CA ILE A 220 9.45 -28.48 0.38
C ILE A 220 10.96 -28.71 0.27
N SER A 221 11.80 -27.83 0.82
CA SER A 221 13.27 -27.95 0.76
C SER A 221 13.89 -28.85 1.86
N GLU A 222 13.12 -29.37 2.81
CA GLU A 222 13.66 -30.19 3.92
C GLU A 222 13.14 -31.61 4.03
N ALA A 223 12.42 -32.17 3.05
CA ALA A 223 11.95 -33.54 3.12
C ALA A 223 12.10 -34.33 1.82
N LEU A 224 13.29 -34.83 1.58
CA LEU A 224 13.49 -36.01 0.76
C LEU A 224 13.44 -37.25 1.66
N SER A 225 12.28 -37.90 1.77
CA SER A 225 12.17 -39.34 2.05
C SER A 225 10.79 -39.83 1.62
N PRO A 226 10.73 -41.03 0.96
CA PRO A 226 9.53 -41.48 0.24
C PRO A 226 8.63 -42.33 1.11
N GLY A 227 7.32 -42.13 1.03
CA GLY A 227 6.37 -43.11 1.49
C GLY A 227 5.03 -42.52 1.95
N GLY A 228 3.97 -42.79 1.19
CA GLY A 228 2.60 -42.66 1.71
C GLY A 228 1.61 -41.96 0.76
N ARG A 229 0.97 -42.75 -0.10
CA ARG A 229 -0.19 -42.36 -0.92
C ARG A 229 -1.34 -41.87 -0.03
N ASN A 230 -1.92 -40.71 -0.34
CA ASN A 230 -3.36 -40.53 -0.32
C ASN A 230 -3.76 -39.33 -1.22
N THR A 231 -4.45 -39.71 -2.28
CA THR A 231 -5.08 -38.86 -3.27
C THR A 231 -6.34 -38.21 -2.71
N PHE A 232 -6.36 -36.89 -2.59
CA PHE A 232 -7.59 -36.12 -2.70
C PHE A 232 -7.36 -34.99 -3.69
N ALA A 233 -7.78 -35.22 -4.92
CA ALA A 233 -7.80 -34.24 -5.98
C ALA A 233 -8.93 -33.23 -5.73
N PHE A 234 -8.64 -32.08 -5.14
CA PHE A 234 -9.50 -30.92 -5.24
C PHE A 234 -9.05 -30.06 -6.41
N SER A 235 -9.83 -30.08 -7.47
CA SER A 235 -9.71 -29.20 -8.63
C SER A 235 -9.82 -27.74 -8.17
N ARG A 236 -8.66 -27.05 -8.01
CA ARG A 236 -8.59 -25.63 -7.71
C ARG A 236 -8.68 -24.86 -9.03
N LYS A 237 -9.84 -24.18 -9.24
CA LYS A 237 -9.91 -23.06 -10.18
C LYS A 237 -8.79 -22.07 -9.84
N GLN A 238 -7.85 -21.87 -10.76
CA GLN A 238 -6.81 -20.86 -10.66
C GLN A 238 -7.44 -19.47 -10.49
N LYS A 239 -7.41 -18.94 -9.28
CA LYS A 239 -7.69 -17.51 -9.05
C LYS A 239 -6.46 -16.73 -9.52
N LYS A 240 -6.69 -15.81 -10.47
CA LYS A 240 -5.69 -14.87 -10.98
C LYS A 240 -4.94 -14.22 -9.82
N LYS A 241 -3.59 -14.17 -9.92
CA LYS A 241 -2.73 -13.42 -9.00
C LYS A 241 -3.27 -12.00 -8.84
N PRO A 242 -3.38 -11.45 -7.63
CA PRO A 242 -3.74 -10.05 -7.47
C PRO A 242 -2.64 -9.20 -8.13
N SER A 243 -3.00 -8.50 -9.20
CA SER A 243 -2.11 -7.48 -9.77
C SER A 243 -1.83 -6.43 -8.70
N ALA A 244 -0.58 -5.98 -8.62
CA ALA A 244 -0.19 -4.85 -7.79
C ALA A 244 -1.21 -3.71 -8.00
N LEU A 245 -1.68 -3.11 -6.92
CA LEU A 245 -2.57 -1.96 -6.96
C LEU A 245 -1.85 -0.87 -7.75
N LYS A 246 -2.30 -0.57 -8.95
CA LYS A 246 -1.83 0.60 -9.68
C LYS A 246 -2.35 1.82 -8.93
N GLU A 247 -1.43 2.64 -8.45
CA GLU A 247 -1.72 3.96 -7.90
C GLU A 247 -2.11 4.89 -9.05
N VAL A 248 -3.38 4.83 -9.43
CA VAL A 248 -4.02 5.81 -10.30
C VAL A 248 -5.02 6.54 -9.43
N SER A 249 -4.90 7.87 -9.33
CA SER A 249 -5.83 8.68 -8.53
C SER A 249 -7.22 8.66 -9.15
N ALA A 250 -8.25 8.66 -8.32
CA ALA A 250 -9.63 8.82 -8.73
C ALA A 250 -9.91 10.19 -9.40
N ASN A 251 -9.08 11.19 -9.08
CA ASN A 251 -9.15 12.54 -9.62
C ASN A 251 -7.95 12.79 -10.56
N THR A 252 -7.95 12.19 -11.76
CA THR A 252 -6.88 12.38 -12.75
C THR A 252 -7.35 13.31 -13.86
N ASP A 253 -6.55 14.35 -14.12
CA ASP A 253 -6.83 15.36 -15.18
C ASP A 253 -6.86 14.81 -16.62
N ASN A 254 -6.40 13.57 -16.83
CA ASN A 254 -6.35 12.89 -18.15
C ASN A 254 -7.28 11.66 -18.22
N SER A 255 -8.42 11.68 -17.54
CA SER A 255 -9.43 10.64 -17.68
C SER A 255 -10.40 10.97 -18.82
N SER A 256 -10.78 9.98 -19.64
CA SER A 256 -11.82 10.16 -20.66
C SER A 256 -13.21 10.29 -20.03
N MET A 257 -13.44 9.63 -18.89
CA MET A 257 -14.68 9.73 -18.11
C MET A 257 -14.45 9.37 -16.66
N SER A 258 -15.10 10.10 -15.73
CA SER A 258 -15.14 9.77 -14.31
C SER A 258 -16.51 10.10 -13.70
N GLY A 259 -16.93 9.35 -12.68
CA GLY A 259 -18.18 9.58 -11.97
C GLY A 259 -18.70 8.40 -11.17
N TYR A 260 -19.77 8.63 -10.43
CA TYR A 260 -20.47 7.58 -9.70
C TYR A 260 -21.41 6.78 -10.58
N LEU A 261 -21.37 5.46 -10.43
CA LEU A 261 -22.34 4.52 -10.98
C LEU A 261 -22.69 3.46 -9.94
N GLN A 262 -23.91 2.94 -9.99
CA GLN A 262 -24.25 1.71 -9.28
C GLN A 262 -23.80 0.51 -10.12
N ARG A 263 -22.99 -0.39 -9.52
CA ARG A 263 -22.52 -1.61 -10.18
C ARG A 263 -23.05 -2.85 -9.48
N SER A 264 -23.65 -3.77 -10.24
CA SER A 264 -23.96 -5.12 -9.78
C SER A 264 -23.15 -6.17 -10.55
N LYS A 265 -22.78 -7.27 -9.89
CA LYS A 265 -22.07 -8.42 -10.49
C LYS A 265 -23.05 -9.60 -10.61
N GLY A 266 -23.32 -10.04 -11.83
CA GLY A 266 -24.18 -11.21 -12.11
C GLY A 266 -25.58 -11.11 -11.47
N ASN A 267 -26.04 -12.19 -10.81
CA ASN A 267 -27.41 -12.31 -10.28
C ASN A 267 -27.68 -11.59 -8.95
N LYS A 268 -26.80 -10.70 -8.47
CA LYS A 268 -27.05 -9.96 -7.23
C LYS A 268 -28.00 -8.78 -7.49
N LYS A 269 -29.15 -8.79 -6.82
CA LYS A 269 -30.21 -7.78 -6.96
C LYS A 269 -29.83 -6.37 -6.44
N GLN A 270 -28.78 -6.24 -5.64
CA GLN A 270 -28.38 -4.97 -5.04
C GLN A 270 -27.05 -4.50 -5.62
N GLY A 271 -27.09 -3.41 -6.39
CA GLY A 271 -25.90 -2.72 -6.92
C GLY A 271 -25.22 -1.90 -5.82
N LYS A 272 -23.88 -1.76 -5.94
CA LYS A 272 -23.09 -0.84 -5.09
C LYS A 272 -22.77 0.41 -5.85
N ARG A 273 -22.98 1.59 -5.25
CA ARG A 273 -22.57 2.88 -5.79
C ARG A 273 -21.07 3.04 -5.54
N LEU A 274 -20.29 3.19 -6.63
CA LEU A 274 -18.84 3.28 -6.62
C LEU A 274 -18.41 4.39 -7.58
N TRP A 275 -17.21 4.91 -7.37
CA TRP A 275 -16.60 5.85 -8.31
C TRP A 275 -15.81 5.08 -9.38
N PHE A 276 -16.00 5.46 -10.62
CA PHE A 276 -15.35 4.85 -11.77
C PHE A 276 -14.57 5.90 -12.55
N VAL A 277 -13.45 5.48 -13.12
CA VAL A 277 -12.61 6.31 -13.99
C VAL A 277 -12.23 5.46 -15.21
N ILE A 278 -12.47 5.95 -16.42
CA ILE A 278 -11.92 5.38 -17.64
C ILE A 278 -10.68 6.21 -18.03
N LYS A 279 -9.53 5.55 -18.06
CA LYS A 279 -8.25 6.12 -18.48
C LYS A 279 -7.46 5.08 -19.27
N ASP A 280 -6.91 5.47 -20.43
CA ASP A 280 -6.08 4.60 -21.28
C ASP A 280 -6.76 3.25 -21.60
N LYS A 281 -8.06 3.27 -21.92
CA LYS A 281 -8.90 2.08 -22.17
C LYS A 281 -8.95 1.08 -21.00
N VAL A 282 -8.70 1.54 -19.77
CA VAL A 282 -8.82 0.77 -18.54
C VAL A 282 -9.88 1.40 -17.65
N LEU A 283 -10.81 0.58 -17.16
CA LEU A 283 -11.77 0.97 -16.12
C LEU A 283 -11.16 0.77 -14.74
N TYR A 284 -10.96 1.86 -14.02
CA TYR A 284 -10.57 1.86 -12.63
C TYR A 284 -11.81 2.04 -11.75
N THR A 285 -11.87 1.29 -10.66
CA THR A 285 -12.97 1.33 -9.71
C THR A 285 -12.45 1.78 -8.35
N TYR A 286 -13.11 2.77 -7.75
CA TYR A 286 -12.76 3.32 -6.43
C TYR A 286 -13.98 3.26 -5.51
N ALA A 287 -13.75 3.32 -4.19
CA ALA A 287 -14.83 3.43 -3.23
C ALA A 287 -15.46 4.83 -3.24
N ALA A 288 -14.63 5.88 -3.39
CA ALA A 288 -15.04 7.28 -3.44
C ALA A 288 -14.16 8.10 -4.40
N SER A 289 -14.60 9.29 -4.77
CA SER A 289 -13.92 10.19 -5.71
C SER A 289 -12.59 10.75 -5.21
N GLU A 290 -12.38 10.74 -3.90
CA GLU A 290 -11.15 11.18 -3.23
C GLU A 290 -10.13 10.06 -2.99
N ASP A 291 -10.45 8.82 -3.37
CA ASP A 291 -9.55 7.69 -3.19
C ASP A 291 -8.36 7.75 -4.16
N VAL A 292 -7.21 7.35 -3.66
CA VAL A 292 -5.93 7.46 -4.35
C VAL A 292 -5.45 6.13 -4.93
N ALA A 293 -6.07 5.02 -4.53
CA ALA A 293 -5.76 3.69 -5.01
C ALA A 293 -7.02 2.99 -5.51
N ALA A 294 -6.99 2.53 -6.75
CA ALA A 294 -8.11 1.81 -7.34
C ALA A 294 -8.33 0.47 -6.63
N LEU A 295 -9.57 0.16 -6.28
CA LEU A 295 -9.98 -1.14 -5.75
C LEU A 295 -9.82 -2.24 -6.79
N GLU A 296 -10.05 -1.91 -8.06
CA GLU A 296 -10.05 -2.84 -9.19
C GLU A 296 -9.66 -2.07 -10.45
N SER A 297 -8.83 -2.66 -11.29
CA SER A 297 -8.53 -2.16 -12.63
C SER A 297 -8.88 -3.23 -13.66
N GLN A 298 -9.61 -2.84 -14.71
CA GLN A 298 -10.08 -3.75 -15.75
C GLN A 298 -9.83 -3.16 -17.13
N PRO A 299 -8.93 -3.76 -17.94
CA PRO A 299 -8.81 -3.40 -19.35
C PRO A 299 -10.13 -3.62 -20.07
N LEU A 300 -10.56 -2.64 -20.87
CA LEU A 300 -11.86 -2.66 -21.56
C LEU A 300 -11.79 -3.22 -22.98
N LEU A 301 -10.60 -3.37 -23.55
CA LEU A 301 -10.42 -3.95 -24.89
C LEU A 301 -11.03 -5.37 -24.96
N GLY A 302 -11.86 -5.61 -25.98
CA GLY A 302 -12.55 -6.89 -26.18
C GLY A 302 -13.82 -7.07 -25.36
N PHE A 303 -14.24 -6.06 -24.61
CA PHE A 303 -15.57 -6.03 -23.99
C PHE A 303 -16.61 -5.49 -24.97
N MET A 304 -17.84 -5.93 -24.79
CA MET A 304 -19.02 -5.44 -25.55
C MET A 304 -20.00 -4.80 -24.58
N LEU A 305 -20.46 -3.62 -24.94
CA LEU A 305 -21.52 -2.90 -24.26
C LEU A 305 -22.88 -3.25 -24.85
N LYS A 306 -23.86 -3.57 -24.00
CA LYS A 306 -25.27 -3.71 -24.40
C LYS A 306 -26.12 -2.77 -23.57
N VAL A 307 -27.00 -2.05 -24.24
CA VAL A 307 -27.99 -1.15 -23.63
C VAL A 307 -29.35 -1.76 -23.91
N ASP A 308 -30.18 -1.93 -22.91
CA ASP A 308 -31.54 -2.41 -23.06
C ASP A 308 -32.46 -1.21 -23.37
N SER A 309 -33.27 -1.30 -24.41
CA SER A 309 -34.21 -0.24 -24.82
C SER A 309 -35.24 0.12 -23.75
N ASP A 310 -35.57 -0.81 -22.87
CA ASP A 310 -36.56 -0.64 -21.80
C ASP A 310 -36.00 -0.04 -20.51
N GLN A 311 -34.67 0.16 -20.41
CA GLN A 311 -33.98 0.67 -19.24
C GLN A 311 -32.90 1.68 -19.60
N GLU A 312 -33.31 2.90 -19.94
CA GLU A 312 -32.41 3.99 -20.39
C GLU A 312 -31.26 4.34 -19.44
N LEU A 313 -31.40 4.03 -18.16
CA LEU A 313 -30.39 4.32 -17.13
C LEU A 313 -29.40 3.18 -16.90
N GLN A 314 -29.60 2.02 -17.54
CA GLN A 314 -28.84 0.81 -17.27
C GLN A 314 -28.13 0.30 -18.53
N PHE A 315 -26.87 -0.12 -18.36
CA PHE A 315 -26.10 -0.75 -19.42
C PHE A 315 -25.28 -1.92 -18.86
N LYS A 316 -24.97 -2.88 -19.74
CA LYS A 316 -24.37 -4.16 -19.41
C LYS A 316 -23.05 -4.35 -20.15
N LEU A 317 -22.03 -4.83 -19.43
CA LEU A 317 -20.70 -5.07 -19.97
C LEU A 317 -20.43 -6.58 -20.05
N TYR A 318 -20.20 -7.06 -21.28
CA TYR A 318 -19.95 -8.46 -21.61
C TYR A 318 -18.51 -8.67 -22.06
N HIS A 319 -17.93 -9.83 -21.75
CA HIS A 319 -16.69 -10.30 -22.34
C HIS A 319 -16.83 -11.77 -22.71
N LYS A 320 -16.52 -12.13 -23.96
CA LYS A 320 -16.70 -13.50 -24.49
C LYS A 320 -18.11 -14.06 -24.20
N ASN A 321 -19.13 -13.28 -24.51
CA ASN A 321 -20.55 -13.57 -24.25
C ASN A 321 -20.94 -13.81 -22.77
N THR A 322 -20.05 -13.54 -21.84
CA THR A 322 -20.34 -13.64 -20.40
C THR A 322 -20.62 -12.26 -19.84
N LEU A 323 -21.73 -12.09 -19.12
CA LEU A 323 -22.06 -10.85 -18.41
C LEU A 323 -21.11 -10.66 -17.23
N HIS A 324 -20.35 -9.57 -17.24
CA HIS A 324 -19.41 -9.21 -16.18
C HIS A 324 -20.01 -8.21 -15.20
N HIS A 325 -20.58 -7.13 -15.74
CA HIS A 325 -21.08 -6.03 -14.92
C HIS A 325 -22.38 -5.48 -15.48
N ILE A 326 -23.25 -5.05 -14.58
CA ILE A 326 -24.41 -4.22 -14.86
C ILE A 326 -24.15 -2.88 -14.16
N PHE A 327 -24.22 -1.80 -14.93
CA PHE A 327 -24.09 -0.43 -14.42
C PHE A 327 -25.44 0.28 -14.53
N LYS A 328 -25.72 1.14 -13.54
CA LYS A 328 -26.88 2.01 -13.54
C LYS A 328 -26.42 3.42 -13.16
N ALA A 329 -26.78 4.39 -13.98
CA ALA A 329 -26.56 5.81 -13.73
C ALA A 329 -27.73 6.43 -12.97
N ASP A 330 -27.51 7.62 -12.43
CA ASP A 330 -28.52 8.35 -11.64
C ASP A 330 -29.51 9.08 -12.58
N ASP A 331 -29.09 9.46 -13.81
CA ASP A 331 -29.90 10.15 -14.83
C ASP A 331 -29.52 9.73 -16.26
N ALA A 332 -30.38 10.04 -17.23
CA ALA A 332 -30.21 9.65 -18.63
C ALA A 332 -29.01 10.33 -19.31
N GLN A 333 -28.71 11.58 -18.99
CA GLN A 333 -27.58 12.31 -19.57
C GLN A 333 -26.26 11.69 -19.10
N THR A 334 -26.17 11.37 -17.83
CA THR A 334 -25.02 10.65 -17.22
C THR A 334 -24.89 9.25 -17.83
N ALA A 335 -26.00 8.52 -17.99
CA ALA A 335 -26.00 7.21 -18.63
C ALA A 335 -25.42 7.28 -20.05
N GLN A 336 -25.89 8.23 -20.89
CA GLN A 336 -25.41 8.39 -22.25
C GLN A 336 -23.92 8.71 -22.33
N ARG A 337 -23.42 9.61 -21.48
CA ARG A 337 -21.99 9.95 -21.43
C ARG A 337 -21.13 8.74 -21.09
N TRP A 338 -21.58 7.91 -20.15
CA TRP A 338 -20.88 6.67 -19.80
C TRP A 338 -20.92 5.65 -20.94
N ILE A 339 -22.07 5.48 -21.58
CA ILE A 339 -22.24 4.58 -22.73
C ILE A 339 -21.27 4.94 -23.85
N ASP A 340 -21.16 6.22 -24.17
CA ASP A 340 -20.28 6.70 -25.25
C ASP A 340 -18.80 6.49 -24.88
N SER A 341 -18.41 6.80 -23.66
CA SER A 341 -17.06 6.56 -23.18
C SER A 341 -16.69 5.07 -23.11
N PHE A 342 -17.64 4.21 -22.75
CA PHE A 342 -17.40 2.76 -22.80
C PHE A 342 -17.28 2.25 -24.25
N LYS A 343 -18.11 2.74 -25.17
CA LYS A 343 -18.01 2.39 -26.60
C LYS A 343 -16.63 2.74 -27.14
N GLU A 344 -16.14 3.94 -26.86
CA GLU A 344 -14.82 4.40 -27.29
C GLU A 344 -13.69 3.55 -26.66
N ALA A 345 -13.79 3.23 -25.40
CA ALA A 345 -12.75 2.48 -24.67
C ALA A 345 -12.71 0.98 -25.01
N THR A 346 -13.79 0.41 -25.56
CA THR A 346 -13.87 -1.02 -25.90
C THR A 346 -13.41 -1.36 -27.31
N VAL A 347 -13.26 -0.35 -28.19
CA VAL A 347 -12.78 -0.49 -29.59
C VAL A 347 -11.27 -0.30 -29.64
N LEU A 348 -10.59 -0.97 -30.59
CA LEU A 348 -9.16 -0.84 -30.87
C LEU A 348 -8.76 0.55 -31.33
#